data_61ddb9f097ab1b94e39517ca0bc4f8d2
#
_entry.id   61ddb9f097ab1b94e39517ca0bc4f8d2
#
_cell.length_a   1.000
_cell.length_b   1.000
_cell.length_c   1.000
_cell.angle_alpha   90.00
_cell.angle_beta   90.00
_cell.angle_gamma   90.00
#
_symmetry.space_group_name_H-M   'P 1'
#
loop_
_entity.id
_entity.type
_entity.pdbx_description
1 polymer ?
#
loop_
_entity_poly.entity_id
_entity_poly.type
_entity_poly.pdbx_seq_one_letter_code
_entity_poly.pdbx_strand_id
1 'polypeptide(L)'
;MSYQITVEPSGRQFTAQADQTILAAGITHSIPLPYGCQDGACGSCKCLKISGDVEMGDHSDKALSAAEKAAGFILTCRSKAKSDVVLENKQVTDSNAFPVKKLPVRVWAIEDLAPDVKRMVLQLPAGAPLQFHAGQFVEFILQDGSRRSYSMGNAPHTVAIAATDDSPAANRIELHIRHLPGGKFTDPLFNGSIKEKAILRAEGPLGGFYLREGDKPIVLLASGTGFAPIKALIEHLQFEGSKRPIHFYWGGRRPQDLYMHDWVLAKAAEMPTLQYIPVISDALAEDNWGGRTGFVHAAVVQDIADLSGYEVYACGAPIVINSAVKLYTEQHGLPADAFYSDSFTSEADK
;
A
#
# COMPACT_ATOMS: atom_id res chain seq x y z
N MET A 1 18.56 22.73 -15.71
CA MET A 1 17.38 22.80 -16.60
C MET A 1 16.22 22.12 -15.89
N SER A 2 15.03 22.65 -16.06
CA SER A 2 13.80 22.10 -15.51
C SER A 2 12.75 22.01 -16.61
N TYR A 3 11.83 21.07 -16.47
CA TYR A 3 10.78 20.78 -17.43
C TYR A 3 9.44 20.77 -16.74
N GLN A 4 8.40 21.18 -17.47
CA GLN A 4 7.04 21.15 -16.97
C GLN A 4 6.41 19.77 -17.20
N ILE A 5 5.79 19.24 -16.16
CA ILE A 5 5.02 17.98 -16.23
C ILE A 5 3.55 18.34 -16.05
N THR A 6 2.71 17.91 -16.97
CA THR A 6 1.25 18.03 -16.89
C THR A 6 0.64 16.65 -16.78
N VAL A 7 -0.33 16.47 -15.88
CA VAL A 7 -1.05 15.19 -15.68
C VAL A 7 -2.50 15.36 -16.05
N GLU A 8 -2.93 14.66 -17.10
CA GLU A 8 -4.31 14.63 -17.56
C GLU A 8 -5.07 13.42 -16.96
N PRO A 9 -6.40 13.48 -16.76
CA PRO A 9 -7.29 14.61 -17.09
C PRO A 9 -7.36 15.70 -16.02
N SER A 10 -6.63 15.57 -14.89
CA SER A 10 -6.71 16.53 -13.77
C SER A 10 -6.16 17.92 -14.10
N GLY A 11 -5.37 18.07 -15.17
CA GLY A 11 -4.71 19.32 -15.53
C GLY A 11 -3.62 19.77 -14.54
N ARG A 12 -3.23 18.91 -13.57
CA ARG A 12 -2.22 19.22 -12.55
C ARG A 12 -0.86 19.40 -13.19
N GLN A 13 -0.14 20.43 -12.75
CA GLN A 13 1.16 20.78 -13.28
C GLN A 13 2.21 20.93 -12.18
N PHE A 14 3.44 20.51 -12.47
CA PHE A 14 4.59 20.68 -11.60
C PHE A 14 5.88 20.69 -12.39
N THR A 15 6.97 21.14 -11.76
CA THR A 15 8.28 21.24 -12.39
C THR A 15 9.20 20.13 -11.93
N ALA A 16 9.86 19.43 -12.85
CA ALA A 16 10.89 18.43 -12.58
C ALA A 16 12.26 18.94 -13.02
N GLN A 17 13.29 18.80 -12.16
CA GLN A 17 14.67 19.05 -12.56
C GLN A 17 15.16 17.95 -13.50
N ALA A 18 16.12 18.27 -14.39
CA ALA A 18 16.62 17.35 -15.42
C ALA A 18 17.27 16.07 -14.86
N ASP A 19 17.76 16.09 -13.63
CA ASP A 19 18.36 14.97 -12.90
C ASP A 19 17.38 14.27 -11.94
N GLN A 20 16.19 14.83 -11.74
CA GLN A 20 15.16 14.33 -10.85
C GLN A 20 14.19 13.41 -11.61
N THR A 21 13.74 12.32 -10.97
CA THR A 21 12.63 11.51 -11.53
C THR A 21 11.32 12.27 -11.46
N ILE A 22 10.42 11.99 -12.40
CA ILE A 22 9.08 12.60 -12.46
C ILE A 22 8.32 12.37 -11.15
N LEU A 23 8.40 11.14 -10.58
CA LEU A 23 7.77 10.83 -9.30
C LEU A 23 8.34 11.66 -8.17
N ALA A 24 9.67 11.76 -8.04
CA ALA A 24 10.29 12.55 -6.96
C ALA A 24 9.90 14.03 -7.04
N ALA A 25 9.80 14.57 -8.25
CA ALA A 25 9.30 15.93 -8.47
C ALA A 25 7.81 16.05 -8.06
N GLY A 26 6.96 15.10 -8.46
CA GLY A 26 5.56 15.05 -8.06
C GLY A 26 5.38 15.04 -6.54
N ILE A 27 6.14 14.20 -5.82
CA ILE A 27 6.13 14.14 -4.36
C ILE A 27 6.50 15.49 -3.75
N THR A 28 7.56 16.14 -4.26
CA THR A 28 8.01 17.45 -3.78
C THR A 28 6.94 18.53 -3.94
N HIS A 29 6.13 18.45 -5.00
CA HIS A 29 5.06 19.40 -5.29
C HIS A 29 3.67 18.94 -4.76
N SER A 30 3.63 17.89 -3.92
CA SER A 30 2.39 17.34 -3.36
C SER A 30 1.38 16.91 -4.42
N ILE A 31 1.85 16.43 -5.58
CA ILE A 31 1.00 15.85 -6.61
C ILE A 31 0.78 14.37 -6.28
N PRO A 32 -0.49 13.89 -6.21
CA PRO A 32 -0.81 12.53 -5.78
C PRO A 32 -0.62 11.52 -6.91
N LEU A 33 0.56 11.47 -7.54
CA LEU A 33 0.91 10.41 -8.49
C LEU A 33 0.83 9.05 -7.79
N PRO A 34 0.31 8.00 -8.42
CA PRO A 34 0.33 6.66 -7.84
C PRO A 34 1.77 6.12 -7.77
N TYR A 35 2.12 5.47 -6.67
CA TYR A 35 3.40 4.79 -6.51
C TYR A 35 3.42 3.82 -5.31
N GLY A 36 4.33 2.86 -5.35
CA GLY A 36 4.66 1.93 -4.27
C GLY A 36 6.17 1.89 -4.05
N CYS A 37 6.89 0.95 -4.66
CA CYS A 37 8.30 0.63 -4.38
C CYS A 37 9.33 1.74 -4.68
N GLN A 38 9.07 2.66 -5.58
CA GLN A 38 9.95 3.74 -6.06
C GLN A 38 11.24 3.28 -6.79
N ASP A 39 11.45 1.98 -6.99
CA ASP A 39 12.67 1.41 -7.57
C ASP A 39 12.47 0.67 -8.91
N GLY A 40 11.26 0.74 -9.48
CA GLY A 40 10.95 0.17 -10.79
C GLY A 40 10.55 -1.31 -10.76
N ALA A 41 10.24 -1.89 -9.59
CA ALA A 41 9.92 -3.31 -9.45
C ALA A 41 8.41 -3.61 -9.47
N CYS A 42 7.54 -2.71 -8.96
CA CYS A 42 6.13 -3.02 -8.72
C CYS A 42 5.14 -2.59 -9.82
N GLY A 43 5.49 -1.60 -10.64
CA GLY A 43 4.61 -1.08 -11.69
C GLY A 43 3.52 -0.09 -11.22
N SER A 44 3.34 0.16 -9.91
CA SER A 44 2.28 1.05 -9.39
C SER A 44 2.38 2.49 -9.89
N CYS A 45 3.57 2.95 -10.29
CA CYS A 45 3.80 4.31 -10.81
C CYS A 45 3.68 4.41 -12.34
N LYS A 46 3.07 3.43 -12.99
CA LYS A 46 2.88 3.41 -14.45
C LYS A 46 1.93 4.50 -14.90
N CYS A 47 2.36 5.31 -15.88
CA CYS A 47 1.55 6.34 -16.52
C CYS A 47 1.70 6.23 -18.04
N LEU A 48 0.67 6.58 -18.78
CA LEU A 48 0.77 6.74 -20.23
C LEU A 48 1.41 8.11 -20.51
N LYS A 49 2.48 8.12 -21.30
CA LYS A 49 3.11 9.34 -21.80
C LYS A 49 2.42 9.77 -23.10
N ILE A 50 1.68 10.88 -23.04
CA ILE A 50 0.97 11.45 -24.20
C ILE A 50 1.94 12.19 -25.10
N SER A 51 2.86 12.99 -24.51
CA SER A 51 3.86 13.76 -25.28
C SER A 51 5.09 14.03 -24.44
N GLY A 52 6.13 14.54 -25.13
CA GLY A 52 7.42 14.86 -24.52
C GLY A 52 8.42 13.71 -24.51
N ASP A 53 9.67 14.02 -24.15
CA ASP A 53 10.76 13.05 -24.11
C ASP A 53 11.17 12.74 -22.67
N VAL A 54 11.45 11.48 -22.41
CA VAL A 54 11.92 10.99 -21.11
C VAL A 54 13.10 10.05 -21.28
N GLU A 55 14.02 10.11 -20.34
CA GLU A 55 15.05 9.08 -20.14
C GLU A 55 14.57 8.14 -19.03
N MET A 56 14.36 6.87 -19.37
CA MET A 56 13.93 5.86 -18.42
C MET A 56 15.12 5.02 -17.94
N GLY A 57 15.28 4.92 -16.63
CA GLY A 57 16.30 4.08 -16.00
C GLY A 57 15.88 2.60 -15.92
N ASP A 58 16.75 1.78 -15.33
CA ASP A 58 16.55 0.34 -15.17
C ASP A 58 15.26 0.02 -14.39
N HIS A 59 14.56 -1.03 -14.80
CA HIS A 59 13.31 -1.49 -14.22
C HIS A 59 13.09 -2.98 -14.52
N SER A 60 12.20 -3.60 -13.76
CA SER A 60 11.77 -4.98 -13.99
C SER A 60 10.80 -5.05 -15.18
N ASP A 61 10.95 -6.03 -16.05
CA ASP A 61 10.00 -6.33 -17.13
C ASP A 61 8.59 -6.68 -16.59
N LYS A 62 8.50 -7.14 -15.34
CA LYS A 62 7.21 -7.38 -14.67
C LYS A 62 6.49 -6.07 -14.31
N ALA A 63 7.25 -4.98 -14.07
CA ALA A 63 6.69 -3.67 -13.77
C ALA A 63 6.27 -2.91 -15.03
N LEU A 64 7.02 -3.08 -16.12
CA LEU A 64 6.73 -2.46 -17.42
C LEU A 64 7.25 -3.36 -18.54
N SER A 65 6.35 -4.07 -19.19
CA SER A 65 6.68 -4.95 -20.30
C SER A 65 7.10 -4.18 -21.57
N ALA A 66 7.79 -4.86 -22.49
CA ALA A 66 8.17 -4.29 -23.78
C ALA A 66 6.95 -3.81 -24.59
N ALA A 67 5.82 -4.52 -24.52
CA ALA A 67 4.57 -4.14 -25.19
C ALA A 67 3.98 -2.85 -24.62
N GLU A 68 3.94 -2.70 -23.29
CA GLU A 68 3.46 -1.47 -22.64
C GLU A 68 4.38 -0.28 -22.93
N LYS A 69 5.69 -0.52 -22.93
CA LYS A 69 6.66 0.51 -23.31
C LYS A 69 6.46 0.96 -24.76
N ALA A 70 6.22 0.04 -25.69
CA ALA A 70 5.90 0.35 -27.08
C ALA A 70 4.55 1.09 -27.22
N ALA A 71 3.60 0.83 -26.32
CA ALA A 71 2.33 1.55 -26.22
C ALA A 71 2.44 2.94 -25.57
N GLY A 72 3.64 3.36 -25.14
CA GLY A 72 3.88 4.68 -24.59
C GLY A 72 3.83 4.76 -23.05
N PHE A 73 3.68 3.65 -22.36
CA PHE A 73 3.73 3.66 -20.89
C PHE A 73 5.16 3.89 -20.37
N ILE A 74 5.26 4.59 -19.25
CA ILE A 74 6.50 4.83 -18.51
C ILE A 74 6.31 4.54 -17.02
N LEU A 75 7.40 4.32 -16.30
CA LEU A 75 7.42 4.31 -14.84
C LEU A 75 7.92 5.66 -14.32
N THR A 76 7.07 6.44 -13.69
CA THR A 76 7.43 7.81 -13.23
C THR A 76 8.56 7.79 -12.19
N CYS A 77 8.72 6.72 -11.42
CA CYS A 77 9.82 6.56 -10.47
C CYS A 77 11.18 6.31 -11.13
N ARG A 78 11.22 5.91 -12.41
CA ARG A 78 12.45 5.62 -13.17
C ARG A 78 12.65 6.56 -14.35
N SER A 79 11.70 7.44 -14.63
CA SER A 79 11.74 8.36 -15.77
C SER A 79 12.15 9.76 -15.36
N LYS A 80 13.12 10.35 -16.07
CA LYS A 80 13.54 11.74 -15.98
C LYS A 80 13.09 12.48 -17.23
N ALA A 81 12.53 13.67 -17.07
CA ALA A 81 12.10 14.48 -18.21
C ALA A 81 13.31 15.04 -18.98
N LYS A 82 13.20 15.05 -20.31
CA LYS A 82 14.17 15.68 -21.25
C LYS A 82 13.55 16.81 -22.06
N SER A 83 12.23 16.94 -21.99
CA SER A 83 11.43 18.08 -22.47
C SER A 83 10.25 18.27 -21.53
N ASP A 84 9.37 19.21 -21.82
CA ASP A 84 8.04 19.23 -21.17
C ASP A 84 7.28 17.95 -21.52
N VAL A 85 6.59 17.36 -20.51
CA VAL A 85 5.95 16.05 -20.62
C VAL A 85 4.47 16.16 -20.24
N VAL A 86 3.61 15.52 -21.03
CA VAL A 86 2.19 15.29 -20.69
C VAL A 86 1.99 13.82 -20.41
N LEU A 87 1.47 13.53 -19.22
CA LEU A 87 1.11 12.19 -18.76
C LEU A 87 -0.40 12.04 -18.66
N GLU A 88 -0.92 10.84 -18.88
CA GLU A 88 -2.29 10.49 -18.51
C GLU A 88 -2.29 9.54 -17.33
N ASN A 89 -3.01 9.94 -16.28
CA ASN A 89 -3.30 9.06 -15.14
C ASN A 89 -4.59 9.51 -14.45
N LYS A 90 -5.66 8.74 -14.61
CA LYS A 90 -7.00 9.04 -14.08
C LYS A 90 -7.09 8.91 -12.54
N GLN A 91 -6.10 8.32 -11.88
CA GLN A 91 -6.06 8.22 -10.43
C GLN A 91 -5.56 9.50 -9.75
N VAL A 92 -5.00 10.45 -10.52
CA VAL A 92 -4.56 11.75 -10.01
C VAL A 92 -5.78 12.67 -9.89
N THR A 93 -6.06 13.08 -8.66
CA THR A 93 -7.19 13.96 -8.30
C THR A 93 -6.75 15.40 -8.10
N ASP A 94 -7.71 16.30 -7.95
CA ASP A 94 -7.46 17.72 -7.68
C ASP A 94 -6.95 17.98 -6.25
N SER A 95 -7.13 17.03 -5.33
CA SER A 95 -6.65 17.14 -3.95
C SER A 95 -5.13 17.04 -3.88
N ASN A 96 -4.52 17.81 -2.98
CA ASN A 96 -3.09 17.72 -2.70
C ASN A 96 -2.78 16.47 -1.86
N ALA A 97 -1.64 15.84 -2.13
CA ALA A 97 -1.08 14.86 -1.21
C ALA A 97 -0.66 15.54 0.10
N PHE A 98 -0.74 14.80 1.21
CA PHE A 98 -0.19 15.30 2.48
C PHE A 98 1.33 15.48 2.39
N PRO A 99 1.88 16.55 3.04
CA PRO A 99 3.31 16.80 2.98
C PRO A 99 4.11 15.68 3.64
N VAL A 100 5.13 15.19 2.93
CA VAL A 100 6.06 14.18 3.44
C VAL A 100 6.97 14.78 4.48
N LYS A 101 7.08 14.14 5.64
CA LYS A 101 7.90 14.59 6.77
C LYS A 101 8.93 13.54 7.17
N LYS A 102 10.14 13.98 7.55
CA LYS A 102 11.14 13.14 8.22
C LYS A 102 10.98 13.33 9.72
N LEU A 103 10.73 12.26 10.43
CA LEU A 103 10.40 12.28 11.85
C LEU A 103 11.27 11.28 12.63
N PRO A 104 11.79 11.66 13.82
CA PRO A 104 12.19 10.67 14.79
C PRO A 104 10.93 10.01 15.35
N VAL A 105 10.89 8.68 15.37
CA VAL A 105 9.77 7.91 15.92
C VAL A 105 10.29 6.98 17.00
N ARG A 106 9.54 6.84 18.09
CA ARG A 106 9.91 5.98 19.20
C ARG A 106 9.13 4.67 19.11
N VAL A 107 9.82 3.55 19.19
CA VAL A 107 9.18 2.25 19.36
C VAL A 107 8.47 2.22 20.73
N TRP A 108 7.13 2.18 20.68
CA TRP A 108 6.30 2.16 21.89
C TRP A 108 6.05 0.75 22.39
N ALA A 109 5.66 -0.15 21.49
CA ALA A 109 5.39 -1.55 21.78
C ALA A 109 5.78 -2.45 20.60
N ILE A 110 6.15 -3.68 20.90
CA ILE A 110 6.40 -4.77 19.94
C ILE A 110 5.65 -5.99 20.46
N GLU A 111 4.75 -6.53 19.65
CA GLU A 111 3.91 -7.67 19.99
C GLU A 111 4.02 -8.74 18.91
N ASP A 112 4.02 -10.01 19.28
CA ASP A 112 3.98 -11.12 18.34
C ASP A 112 2.53 -11.38 17.90
N LEU A 113 2.25 -11.27 16.60
CA LEU A 113 0.95 -11.60 16.01
C LEU A 113 0.93 -13.02 15.42
N ALA A 114 2.08 -13.48 14.94
CA ALA A 114 2.34 -14.83 14.45
C ALA A 114 3.85 -15.13 14.62
N PRO A 115 4.29 -16.38 14.44
CA PRO A 115 5.71 -16.73 14.59
C PRO A 115 6.66 -15.89 13.73
N ASP A 116 6.18 -15.42 12.58
CA ASP A 116 6.94 -14.60 11.61
C ASP A 116 6.35 -13.19 11.40
N VAL A 117 5.39 -12.75 12.23
CA VAL A 117 4.77 -11.42 12.12
C VAL A 117 4.74 -10.71 13.46
N LYS A 118 5.29 -9.51 13.50
CA LYS A 118 5.21 -8.61 14.66
C LYS A 118 4.38 -7.38 14.35
N ARG A 119 3.60 -6.96 15.35
CA ARG A 119 3.00 -5.63 15.43
C ARG A 119 4.01 -4.70 16.10
N MET A 120 4.35 -3.62 15.41
CA MET A 120 5.19 -2.55 15.96
C MET A 120 4.35 -1.28 16.08
N VAL A 121 4.21 -0.76 17.27
CA VAL A 121 3.55 0.53 17.54
C VAL A 121 4.62 1.59 17.68
N LEU A 122 4.50 2.67 16.93
CA LEU A 122 5.42 3.80 16.93
C LEU A 122 4.74 5.03 17.51
N GLN A 123 5.36 5.66 18.47
CA GLN A 123 4.96 6.96 18.98
C GLN A 123 5.60 8.06 18.13
N LEU A 124 4.77 8.95 17.61
CA LEU A 124 5.19 10.14 16.87
C LEU A 124 5.57 11.27 17.84
N PRO A 125 6.40 12.25 17.41
CA PRO A 125 6.76 13.39 18.24
C PRO A 125 5.53 14.20 18.64
N ALA A 126 5.52 14.70 19.87
CA ALA A 126 4.51 15.66 20.32
C ALA A 126 4.57 16.95 19.46
N GLY A 127 3.42 17.44 19.03
CA GLY A 127 3.33 18.67 18.23
C GLY A 127 3.71 18.52 16.75
N ALA A 128 4.05 17.31 16.29
CA ALA A 128 4.30 17.02 14.87
C ALA A 128 3.32 15.95 14.33
N PRO A 129 2.02 16.28 14.19
CA PRO A 129 1.05 15.30 13.70
C PRO A 129 1.41 14.86 12.28
N LEU A 130 1.30 13.57 12.05
CA LEU A 130 1.40 12.96 10.73
C LEU A 130 -0.03 12.89 10.16
N GLN A 131 -0.32 13.68 9.14
CA GLN A 131 -1.54 13.57 8.35
C GLN A 131 -1.30 12.56 7.25
N PHE A 132 -2.19 11.60 7.05
CA PHE A 132 -2.09 10.58 6.01
C PHE A 132 -3.46 10.03 5.65
N HIS A 133 -3.55 9.36 4.51
CA HIS A 133 -4.71 8.56 4.15
C HIS A 133 -4.52 7.11 4.65
N ALA A 134 -5.61 6.48 5.11
CA ALA A 134 -5.60 5.05 5.41
C ALA A 134 -5.08 4.27 4.20
N GLY A 135 -4.13 3.36 4.41
CA GLY A 135 -3.48 2.59 3.35
C GLY A 135 -2.08 3.08 2.95
N GLN A 136 -1.70 4.32 3.30
CA GLN A 136 -0.35 4.82 3.05
C GLN A 136 0.70 4.17 3.96
N PHE A 137 1.98 4.35 3.63
CA PHE A 137 3.10 3.75 4.34
C PHE A 137 4.11 4.78 4.86
N VAL A 138 5.01 4.35 5.72
CA VAL A 138 6.22 5.07 6.14
C VAL A 138 7.46 4.28 5.73
N GLU A 139 8.56 4.99 5.51
CA GLU A 139 9.88 4.38 5.29
C GLU A 139 10.80 4.63 6.47
N PHE A 140 11.41 3.57 6.98
CA PHE A 140 12.57 3.72 7.87
C PHE A 140 13.82 4.03 7.06
N ILE A 141 14.61 4.99 7.53
CA ILE A 141 15.92 5.35 6.99
C ILE A 141 16.96 4.70 7.90
N LEU A 142 17.60 3.63 7.41
CA LEU A 142 18.58 2.87 8.17
C LEU A 142 19.92 3.61 8.23
N GLN A 143 20.84 3.14 9.08
CA GLN A 143 22.15 3.77 9.31
C GLN A 143 23.02 3.83 8.04
N ASP A 144 22.90 2.82 7.17
CA ASP A 144 23.59 2.75 5.88
C ASP A 144 22.90 3.56 4.76
N GLY A 145 21.85 4.32 5.10
CA GLY A 145 21.04 5.08 4.16
C GLY A 145 20.01 4.28 3.39
N SER A 146 20.00 2.94 3.50
CA SER A 146 18.98 2.13 2.87
C SER A 146 17.60 2.36 3.52
N ARG A 147 16.53 2.11 2.76
CA ARG A 147 15.15 2.39 3.17
C ARG A 147 14.33 1.12 3.24
N ARG A 148 13.39 1.07 4.18
CA ARG A 148 12.45 -0.04 4.32
C ARG A 148 11.04 0.49 4.57
N SER A 149 10.13 0.16 3.67
CA SER A 149 8.75 0.63 3.66
C SER A 149 7.85 -0.31 4.44
N TYR A 150 6.96 0.27 5.24
CA TYR A 150 5.93 -0.47 5.98
C TYR A 150 4.63 0.31 5.98
N SER A 151 3.54 -0.34 5.54
CA SER A 151 2.22 0.26 5.50
C SER A 151 1.69 0.49 6.93
N MET A 152 1.03 1.63 7.13
CA MET A 152 0.37 1.94 8.40
C MET A 152 -0.88 1.07 8.54
N GLY A 153 -0.94 0.31 9.63
CA GLY A 153 -1.98 -0.68 9.91
C GLY A 153 -3.17 -0.11 10.69
N ASN A 154 -3.19 1.20 10.96
CA ASN A 154 -4.31 1.86 11.63
C ASN A 154 -4.75 3.11 10.87
N ALA A 155 -6.04 3.45 10.99
CA ALA A 155 -6.61 4.59 10.30
C ALA A 155 -6.21 5.93 10.97
N PRO A 156 -6.21 7.06 10.22
CA PRO A 156 -5.79 8.36 10.74
C PRO A 156 -6.52 8.81 12.00
N HIS A 157 -7.82 8.55 12.13
CA HIS A 157 -8.64 8.93 13.29
C HIS A 157 -8.27 8.18 14.57
N THR A 158 -7.57 7.03 14.47
CA THR A 158 -7.12 6.22 15.62
C THR A 158 -5.70 6.58 16.10
N VAL A 159 -5.01 7.49 15.40
CA VAL A 159 -3.63 7.88 15.73
C VAL A 159 -3.55 8.69 17.01
N ALA A 160 -4.46 9.66 17.18
CA ALA A 160 -4.52 10.50 18.37
C ALA A 160 -5.14 9.71 19.53
N ILE A 161 -4.35 9.55 20.60
CA ILE A 161 -4.78 8.89 21.84
C ILE A 161 -4.91 10.00 22.89
N ALA A 162 -6.12 10.14 23.44
CA ALA A 162 -6.38 11.11 24.50
C ALA A 162 -5.54 10.81 25.76
N ALA A 163 -5.22 11.84 26.53
CA ALA A 163 -4.62 11.66 27.84
C ALA A 163 -5.60 10.95 28.79
N THR A 164 -5.05 10.08 29.63
CA THR A 164 -5.74 9.45 30.76
C THR A 164 -5.02 9.83 32.05
N ASP A 165 -5.59 9.49 33.21
CA ASP A 165 -4.96 9.74 34.51
C ASP A 165 -3.57 9.09 34.61
N ASP A 166 -3.36 7.98 33.92
CA ASP A 166 -2.12 7.19 33.93
C ASP A 166 -1.20 7.43 32.72
N SER A 167 -1.63 8.22 31.72
CA SER A 167 -0.89 8.33 30.45
C SER A 167 -1.13 9.67 29.75
N PRO A 168 -0.08 10.36 29.31
CA PRO A 168 -0.25 11.60 28.54
C PRO A 168 -0.84 11.31 27.17
N ALA A 169 -1.45 12.34 26.55
CA ALA A 169 -1.87 12.27 25.15
C ALA A 169 -0.71 11.87 24.24
N ALA A 170 -0.98 11.01 23.29
CA ALA A 170 0.02 10.48 22.39
C ALA A 170 -0.51 10.34 20.96
N ASN A 171 0.40 10.37 19.98
CA ASN A 171 0.09 10.03 18.60
C ASN A 171 0.84 8.75 18.24
N ARG A 172 0.13 7.71 17.81
CA ARG A 172 0.72 6.40 17.53
C ARG A 172 0.26 5.85 16.19
N ILE A 173 1.21 5.30 15.43
CA ILE A 173 0.93 4.52 14.23
C ILE A 173 1.33 3.07 14.46
N GLU A 174 0.65 2.16 13.77
CA GLU A 174 0.82 0.71 13.86
C GLU A 174 1.37 0.16 12.55
N LEU A 175 2.33 -0.75 12.64
CA LEU A 175 2.92 -1.45 11.50
C LEU A 175 2.86 -2.95 11.75
N HIS A 176 2.54 -3.75 10.72
CA HIS A 176 2.64 -5.21 10.75
C HIS A 176 3.85 -5.64 9.92
N ILE A 177 4.82 -6.25 10.58
CA ILE A 177 6.13 -6.53 9.98
C ILE A 177 6.37 -8.03 9.95
N ARG A 178 6.47 -8.60 8.74
CA ARG A 178 6.85 -9.99 8.54
C ARG A 178 8.37 -10.14 8.56
N HIS A 179 8.87 -11.18 9.21
CA HIS A 179 10.26 -11.55 9.18
C HIS A 179 10.70 -11.95 7.77
N LEU A 180 11.72 -11.27 7.29
CA LEU A 180 12.42 -11.65 6.08
C LEU A 180 13.85 -12.04 6.49
N PRO A 181 14.23 -13.33 6.51
CA PRO A 181 15.57 -13.77 6.89
C PRO A 181 16.67 -13.07 6.06
N GLY A 182 17.69 -12.54 6.71
CA GLY A 182 18.72 -11.70 6.10
C GLY A 182 18.31 -10.23 5.94
N GLY A 183 17.10 -9.86 6.36
CA GLY A 183 16.60 -8.49 6.24
C GLY A 183 17.26 -7.52 7.19
N LYS A 184 17.87 -6.44 6.69
CA LYS A 184 18.59 -5.42 7.47
C LYS A 184 17.76 -4.76 8.58
N PHE A 185 16.44 -4.77 8.49
CA PHE A 185 15.54 -4.25 9.51
C PHE A 185 14.83 -5.36 10.27
N THR A 186 14.37 -6.40 9.55
CA THR A 186 13.56 -7.45 10.16
C THR A 186 14.39 -8.36 11.07
N ASP A 187 15.64 -8.75 10.71
CA ASP A 187 16.48 -9.54 11.59
C ASP A 187 16.76 -8.82 12.93
N PRO A 188 17.18 -7.52 12.98
CA PRO A 188 17.31 -6.79 14.25
C PRO A 188 16.01 -6.68 15.05
N LEU A 189 14.86 -6.63 14.40
CA LEU A 189 13.57 -6.59 15.08
C LEU A 189 13.24 -7.96 15.70
N PHE A 190 13.45 -9.06 14.98
CA PHE A 190 13.07 -10.39 15.43
C PHE A 190 14.06 -11.01 16.41
N ASN A 191 15.35 -10.65 16.34
CA ASN A 191 16.35 -11.08 17.34
C ASN A 191 16.40 -10.20 18.60
N GLY A 192 15.55 -9.17 18.70
CA GLY A 192 15.44 -8.29 19.85
C GLY A 192 16.54 -7.22 19.95
N SER A 193 17.29 -6.95 18.88
CA SER A 193 18.22 -5.81 18.82
C SER A 193 17.47 -4.48 18.74
N ILE A 194 16.36 -4.42 18.00
CA ILE A 194 15.40 -3.32 18.05
C ILE A 194 14.41 -3.61 19.17
N LYS A 195 14.36 -2.73 20.18
CA LYS A 195 13.54 -2.88 21.39
C LYS A 195 12.60 -1.71 21.56
N GLU A 196 11.63 -1.86 22.42
CA GLU A 196 10.84 -0.75 22.94
C GLU A 196 11.75 0.37 23.44
N LYS A 197 11.29 1.61 23.28
CA LYS A 197 12.02 2.87 23.53
C LYS A 197 13.12 3.20 22.52
N ALA A 198 13.47 2.31 21.58
CA ALA A 198 14.39 2.66 20.49
C ALA A 198 13.85 3.84 19.67
N ILE A 199 14.75 4.71 19.21
CA ILE A 199 14.43 5.83 18.31
C ILE A 199 14.85 5.44 16.90
N LEU A 200 13.90 5.51 15.98
CA LEU A 200 14.11 5.25 14.56
C LEU A 200 13.87 6.53 13.76
N ARG A 201 14.40 6.58 12.55
CA ARG A 201 14.14 7.67 11.60
C ARG A 201 13.14 7.17 10.58
N ALA A 202 11.99 7.83 10.51
CA ALA A 202 10.94 7.53 9.54
C ALA A 202 10.68 8.72 8.61
N GLU A 203 10.23 8.44 7.40
CA GLU A 203 9.76 9.41 6.43
C GLU A 203 8.36 9.00 5.96
N GLY A 204 7.43 9.93 5.91
CA GLY A 204 6.05 9.68 5.50
C GLY A 204 5.15 10.90 5.65
N PRO A 205 3.87 10.79 5.21
CA PRO A 205 3.28 9.62 4.58
C PRO A 205 3.76 9.44 3.15
N LEU A 206 3.81 8.20 2.67
CA LEU A 206 4.20 7.83 1.33
C LEU A 206 3.18 6.88 0.71
N GLY A 207 3.17 6.76 -0.61
CA GLY A 207 2.33 5.85 -1.37
C GLY A 207 1.02 6.43 -1.86
N GLY A 208 0.56 5.90 -3.00
CA GLY A 208 -0.70 6.26 -3.66
C GLY A 208 -1.84 5.28 -3.38
N PHE A 209 -1.63 4.31 -2.49
CA PHE A 209 -2.63 3.33 -2.11
C PHE A 209 -3.49 3.87 -0.95
N TYR A 210 -4.69 4.34 -1.28
CA TYR A 210 -5.69 4.81 -0.33
C TYR A 210 -7.08 4.81 -0.97
N LEU A 211 -8.13 4.83 -0.15
CA LEU A 211 -9.51 4.80 -0.60
C LEU A 211 -9.85 6.03 -1.44
N ARG A 212 -10.53 5.82 -2.57
CA ARG A 212 -11.08 6.91 -3.39
C ARG A 212 -12.52 7.20 -2.99
N GLU A 213 -12.91 8.45 -3.15
CA GLU A 213 -14.31 8.85 -3.00
C GLU A 213 -15.16 8.16 -4.07
N GLY A 214 -16.36 7.72 -3.69
CA GLY A 214 -17.27 7.03 -4.60
C GLY A 214 -18.32 6.20 -3.86
N ASP A 215 -19.18 5.59 -4.63
CA ASP A 215 -20.32 4.78 -4.15
C ASP A 215 -20.26 3.32 -4.61
N LYS A 216 -19.32 2.99 -5.50
CA LYS A 216 -19.17 1.64 -6.03
C LYS A 216 -18.86 0.63 -4.92
N PRO A 217 -19.35 -0.63 -5.04
CA PRO A 217 -18.92 -1.69 -4.17
C PRO A 217 -17.40 -1.91 -4.23
N ILE A 218 -16.82 -2.35 -3.13
CA ILE A 218 -15.39 -2.48 -2.93
C ILE A 218 -15.00 -3.94 -2.78
N VAL A 219 -13.99 -4.36 -3.51
CA VAL A 219 -13.23 -5.58 -3.21
C VAL A 219 -11.93 -5.17 -2.51
N LEU A 220 -11.75 -5.59 -1.27
CA LEU A 220 -10.48 -5.54 -0.56
C LEU A 220 -9.80 -6.90 -0.70
N LEU A 221 -8.54 -6.92 -1.15
CA LEU A 221 -7.76 -8.14 -1.30
C LEU A 221 -6.44 -8.01 -0.55
N ALA A 222 -6.22 -8.87 0.42
CA ALA A 222 -4.96 -8.94 1.15
C ALA A 222 -4.24 -10.28 0.93
N SER A 223 -2.91 -10.24 0.88
CA SER A 223 -2.05 -11.42 0.94
C SER A 223 -1.03 -11.23 2.06
N GLY A 224 -1.05 -12.11 3.05
CA GLY A 224 -0.16 -12.04 4.21
C GLY A 224 -0.26 -10.69 4.95
N THR A 225 0.87 -10.00 5.16
CA THR A 225 0.92 -8.69 5.82
C THR A 225 0.38 -7.53 4.97
N GLY A 226 -0.01 -7.77 3.73
CA GLY A 226 -0.87 -6.84 2.98
C GLY A 226 -2.19 -6.54 3.68
N PHE A 227 -2.52 -7.29 4.72
CA PHE A 227 -3.62 -6.99 5.63
C PHE A 227 -3.45 -5.65 6.37
N ALA A 228 -2.23 -5.22 6.71
CA ALA A 228 -2.03 -3.99 7.48
C ALA A 228 -2.71 -2.76 6.86
N PRO A 229 -2.43 -2.36 5.60
CA PRO A 229 -3.12 -1.23 4.98
C PRO A 229 -4.62 -1.52 4.76
N ILE A 230 -5.03 -2.75 4.51
CA ILE A 230 -6.44 -3.12 4.38
C ILE A 230 -7.18 -2.94 5.72
N LYS A 231 -6.54 -3.28 6.85
CA LYS A 231 -7.08 -3.01 8.19
C LYS A 231 -7.35 -1.50 8.38
N ALA A 232 -6.40 -0.66 7.99
CA ALA A 232 -6.57 0.78 8.05
C ALA A 232 -7.73 1.28 7.17
N LEU A 233 -7.92 0.69 5.97
CA LEU A 233 -9.08 1.00 5.11
C LEU A 233 -10.40 0.58 5.76
N ILE A 234 -10.47 -0.61 6.37
CA ILE A 234 -11.68 -1.09 7.07
C ILE A 234 -12.03 -0.17 8.23
N GLU A 235 -11.06 0.21 9.08
CA GLU A 235 -11.27 1.16 10.17
C GLU A 235 -11.77 2.51 9.66
N HIS A 236 -11.21 3.02 8.55
CA HIS A 236 -11.62 4.28 7.95
C HIS A 236 -13.04 4.21 7.40
N LEU A 237 -13.38 3.15 6.65
CA LEU A 237 -14.74 2.91 6.12
C LEU A 237 -15.78 2.82 7.25
N GLN A 238 -15.43 2.19 8.37
CA GLN A 238 -16.28 2.13 9.55
C GLN A 238 -16.49 3.52 10.17
N PHE A 239 -15.42 4.28 10.34
CA PHE A 239 -15.45 5.62 10.91
C PHE A 239 -16.31 6.59 10.08
N GLU A 240 -16.17 6.55 8.76
CA GLU A 240 -16.98 7.34 7.82
C GLU A 240 -18.43 6.85 7.71
N GLY A 241 -18.77 5.71 8.33
CA GLY A 241 -20.11 5.13 8.23
C GLY A 241 -20.49 4.73 6.81
N SER A 242 -19.51 4.29 6.02
CA SER A 242 -19.67 3.93 4.62
C SER A 242 -20.79 2.91 4.41
N LYS A 243 -21.63 3.15 3.40
CA LYS A 243 -22.72 2.24 2.99
C LYS A 243 -22.34 1.38 1.79
N ARG A 244 -21.13 1.53 1.26
CA ARG A 244 -20.63 0.73 0.13
C ARG A 244 -20.55 -0.74 0.55
N PRO A 245 -21.02 -1.69 -0.26
CA PRO A 245 -20.74 -3.10 -0.04
C PRO A 245 -19.24 -3.37 -0.10
N ILE A 246 -18.71 -4.12 0.86
CA ILE A 246 -17.28 -4.41 1.00
C ILE A 246 -17.10 -5.92 1.04
N HIS A 247 -16.40 -6.47 0.04
CA HIS A 247 -16.01 -7.87 -0.01
C HIS A 247 -14.53 -7.98 0.31
N PHE A 248 -14.19 -8.46 1.51
CA PHE A 248 -12.80 -8.57 1.94
C PHE A 248 -12.31 -10.00 1.85
N TYR A 249 -11.38 -10.24 0.93
CA TYR A 249 -10.68 -11.51 0.73
C TYR A 249 -9.28 -11.42 1.32
N TRP A 250 -8.99 -12.28 2.31
CA TRP A 250 -7.65 -12.35 2.90
C TRP A 250 -7.04 -13.72 2.65
N GLY A 251 -5.93 -13.75 1.91
CA GLY A 251 -5.18 -14.96 1.55
C GLY A 251 -4.00 -15.22 2.45
N GLY A 252 -3.91 -16.47 2.93
CA GLY A 252 -2.73 -17.03 3.58
C GLY A 252 -2.36 -18.38 2.96
N ARG A 253 -1.16 -18.88 3.24
CA ARG A 253 -0.81 -20.28 2.91
C ARG A 253 -1.41 -21.23 3.92
N ARG A 254 -1.31 -20.90 5.20
CA ARG A 254 -1.81 -21.65 6.34
C ARG A 254 -2.75 -20.78 7.19
N PRO A 255 -3.64 -21.35 8.01
CA PRO A 255 -4.55 -20.57 8.87
C PRO A 255 -3.83 -19.55 9.77
N GLN A 256 -2.66 -19.87 10.28
CA GLN A 256 -1.84 -18.96 11.10
C GLN A 256 -1.36 -17.70 10.37
N ASP A 257 -1.35 -17.69 9.04
CA ASP A 257 -1.02 -16.51 8.23
C ASP A 257 -2.11 -15.43 8.32
N LEU A 258 -3.33 -15.82 8.73
CA LEU A 258 -4.44 -14.91 9.01
C LEU A 258 -4.37 -14.41 10.46
N TYR A 259 -3.26 -13.82 10.84
CA TYR A 259 -2.81 -13.53 12.22
C TYR A 259 -3.72 -12.60 13.03
N MET A 260 -4.72 -11.97 12.42
CA MET A 260 -5.78 -11.17 13.07
C MET A 260 -7.18 -11.59 12.59
N HIS A 261 -7.35 -12.88 12.32
CA HIS A 261 -8.62 -13.44 11.85
C HIS A 261 -9.81 -13.05 12.75
N ASP A 262 -9.66 -13.21 14.07
CA ASP A 262 -10.69 -12.88 15.04
C ASP A 262 -11.06 -11.40 15.04
N TRP A 263 -10.05 -10.50 14.85
CA TRP A 263 -10.32 -9.08 14.71
C TRP A 263 -11.20 -8.78 13.50
N VAL A 264 -10.95 -9.46 12.36
CA VAL A 264 -11.76 -9.25 11.15
C VAL A 264 -13.17 -9.80 11.34
N LEU A 265 -13.34 -10.95 12.00
CA LEU A 265 -14.66 -11.51 12.32
C LEU A 265 -15.45 -10.54 13.21
N ALA A 266 -14.82 -9.97 14.24
CA ALA A 266 -15.46 -8.97 15.09
C ALA A 266 -15.88 -7.73 14.29
N LYS A 267 -15.02 -7.22 13.38
CA LYS A 267 -15.36 -6.09 12.50
C LYS A 267 -16.50 -6.42 11.54
N ALA A 268 -16.54 -7.60 10.97
CA ALA A 268 -17.63 -8.01 10.10
C ALA A 268 -18.97 -8.11 10.86
N ALA A 269 -18.94 -8.49 12.13
CA ALA A 269 -20.13 -8.48 12.98
C ALA A 269 -20.63 -7.06 13.30
N GLU A 270 -19.71 -6.07 13.41
CA GLU A 270 -20.02 -4.66 13.67
C GLU A 270 -20.44 -3.89 12.40
N MET A 271 -20.02 -4.34 11.21
CA MET A 271 -20.21 -3.68 9.91
C MET A 271 -21.04 -4.55 8.97
N PRO A 272 -22.37 -4.38 8.89
CA PRO A 272 -23.21 -5.18 7.99
C PRO A 272 -22.85 -5.09 6.50
N THR A 273 -22.12 -4.05 6.11
CA THR A 273 -21.60 -3.86 4.75
C THR A 273 -20.34 -4.65 4.47
N LEU A 274 -19.67 -5.21 5.49
CA LEU A 274 -18.40 -5.94 5.35
C LEU A 274 -18.65 -7.44 5.31
N GLN A 275 -18.39 -8.05 4.18
CA GLN A 275 -18.34 -9.51 4.04
C GLN A 275 -16.88 -9.96 4.07
N TYR A 276 -16.51 -10.84 5.00
CA TYR A 276 -15.16 -11.36 5.14
C TYR A 276 -15.05 -12.78 4.59
N ILE A 277 -14.09 -13.00 3.69
CA ILE A 277 -13.81 -14.27 3.02
C ILE A 277 -12.33 -14.65 3.23
N PRO A 278 -12.00 -15.45 4.27
CA PRO A 278 -10.65 -15.98 4.45
C PRO A 278 -10.39 -17.12 3.45
N VAL A 279 -9.18 -17.13 2.87
CA VAL A 279 -8.81 -18.12 1.84
C VAL A 279 -7.42 -18.68 2.15
N ILE A 280 -7.29 -20.02 2.23
CA ILE A 280 -6.02 -20.70 2.50
C ILE A 280 -5.58 -21.48 1.27
N SER A 281 -4.37 -21.18 0.77
CA SER A 281 -3.87 -21.81 -0.45
C SER A 281 -3.21 -23.17 -0.26
N ASP A 282 -2.70 -23.46 0.93
CA ASP A 282 -1.91 -24.65 1.24
C ASP A 282 -2.31 -25.24 2.60
N ALA A 283 -3.63 -25.43 2.78
CA ALA A 283 -4.17 -26.02 3.99
C ALA A 283 -3.77 -27.49 4.09
N LEU A 284 -3.22 -27.90 5.23
CA LEU A 284 -2.91 -29.28 5.54
C LEU A 284 -4.05 -29.93 6.36
N ALA A 285 -4.10 -31.27 6.35
CA ALA A 285 -5.13 -31.99 7.09
C ALA A 285 -5.10 -31.67 8.59
N GLU A 286 -3.90 -31.46 9.14
CA GLU A 286 -3.68 -31.10 10.55
C GLU A 286 -4.19 -29.71 10.95
N ASP A 287 -4.40 -28.80 9.96
CA ASP A 287 -4.93 -27.46 10.22
C ASP A 287 -6.43 -27.49 10.58
N ASN A 288 -7.13 -28.58 10.26
CA ASN A 288 -8.58 -28.69 10.41
C ASN A 288 -9.34 -27.48 9.83
N TRP A 289 -8.83 -26.92 8.72
CA TRP A 289 -9.40 -25.75 8.08
C TRP A 289 -10.71 -26.08 7.39
N GLY A 290 -11.83 -25.56 7.91
CA GLY A 290 -13.16 -25.73 7.34
C GLY A 290 -13.60 -24.62 6.38
N GLY A 291 -12.75 -23.61 6.15
CA GLY A 291 -13.03 -22.48 5.26
C GLY A 291 -12.61 -22.73 3.82
N ARG A 292 -12.60 -21.64 3.03
CA ARG A 292 -12.28 -21.68 1.61
C ARG A 292 -10.80 -21.97 1.36
N THR A 293 -10.53 -22.81 0.34
CA THR A 293 -9.17 -23.15 -0.11
C THR A 293 -8.91 -22.64 -1.52
N GLY A 294 -7.62 -22.48 -1.86
CA GLY A 294 -7.15 -22.02 -3.17
C GLY A 294 -6.51 -20.63 -3.15
N PHE A 295 -6.36 -20.04 -4.33
CA PHE A 295 -5.74 -18.71 -4.45
C PHE A 295 -6.76 -17.60 -4.21
N VAL A 296 -6.38 -16.63 -3.39
CA VAL A 296 -7.25 -15.52 -2.97
C VAL A 296 -7.78 -14.70 -4.14
N HIS A 297 -6.95 -14.43 -5.16
CA HIS A 297 -7.39 -13.69 -6.34
C HIS A 297 -8.42 -14.49 -7.18
N ALA A 298 -8.31 -15.81 -7.25
CA ALA A 298 -9.28 -16.65 -7.93
C ALA A 298 -10.60 -16.75 -7.17
N ALA A 299 -10.55 -16.70 -5.83
CA ALA A 299 -11.74 -16.71 -5.00
C ALA A 299 -12.67 -15.52 -5.28
N VAL A 300 -12.12 -14.35 -5.54
CA VAL A 300 -12.91 -13.15 -5.88
C VAL A 300 -13.79 -13.39 -7.10
N VAL A 301 -13.24 -13.89 -8.19
CA VAL A 301 -13.99 -14.07 -9.45
C VAL A 301 -14.90 -15.29 -9.47
N GLN A 302 -14.73 -16.21 -8.53
CA GLN A 302 -15.70 -17.28 -8.29
C GLN A 302 -16.97 -16.76 -7.65
N ASP A 303 -16.88 -15.70 -6.83
CA ASP A 303 -18.03 -15.11 -6.15
C ASP A 303 -18.62 -13.93 -6.96
N ILE A 304 -17.74 -13.17 -7.66
CA ILE A 304 -18.10 -11.98 -8.41
C ILE A 304 -17.63 -12.15 -9.86
N ALA A 305 -18.51 -12.62 -10.70
CA ALA A 305 -18.17 -12.93 -12.10
C ALA A 305 -17.91 -11.68 -12.96
N ASP A 306 -18.54 -10.55 -12.65
CA ASP A 306 -18.38 -9.26 -13.33
C ASP A 306 -17.94 -8.20 -12.34
N LEU A 307 -16.74 -7.65 -12.54
CA LEU A 307 -16.14 -6.60 -11.73
C LEU A 307 -16.25 -5.20 -12.35
N SER A 308 -16.97 -5.02 -13.46
CA SER A 308 -17.08 -3.75 -14.19
C SER A 308 -17.63 -2.59 -13.35
N GLY A 309 -18.45 -2.91 -12.34
CA GLY A 309 -19.03 -1.94 -11.40
C GLY A 309 -18.28 -1.79 -10.08
N TYR A 310 -17.13 -2.43 -9.90
CA TYR A 310 -16.40 -2.45 -8.64
C TYR A 310 -15.15 -1.57 -8.64
N GLU A 311 -14.66 -1.28 -7.45
CA GLU A 311 -13.30 -0.83 -7.19
C GLU A 311 -12.56 -1.93 -6.42
N VAL A 312 -11.31 -2.20 -6.81
CA VAL A 312 -10.46 -3.21 -6.16
C VAL A 312 -9.28 -2.55 -5.50
N TYR A 313 -9.08 -2.84 -4.22
CA TYR A 313 -7.93 -2.42 -3.42
C TYR A 313 -7.14 -3.66 -2.99
N ALA A 314 -5.99 -3.88 -3.60
CA ALA A 314 -5.22 -5.11 -3.44
C ALA A 314 -3.83 -4.85 -2.85
N CYS A 315 -3.47 -5.55 -1.77
CA CYS A 315 -2.17 -5.37 -1.11
C CYS A 315 -1.52 -6.69 -0.72
N GLY A 316 -0.18 -6.79 -0.91
CA GLY A 316 0.62 -7.93 -0.49
C GLY A 316 1.64 -8.41 -1.51
N ALA A 317 1.80 -9.74 -1.64
CA ALA A 317 2.82 -10.35 -2.47
C ALA A 317 2.66 -10.00 -3.97
N PRO A 318 3.76 -9.63 -4.67
CA PRO A 318 3.70 -9.23 -6.08
C PRO A 318 3.01 -10.26 -6.99
N ILE A 319 3.24 -11.55 -6.77
CA ILE A 319 2.63 -12.62 -7.58
C ILE A 319 1.10 -12.61 -7.45
N VAL A 320 0.56 -12.33 -6.26
CA VAL A 320 -0.88 -12.27 -6.04
C VAL A 320 -1.48 -11.05 -6.71
N ILE A 321 -0.83 -9.88 -6.55
CA ILE A 321 -1.28 -8.61 -7.13
C ILE A 321 -1.27 -8.68 -8.67
N ASN A 322 -0.18 -9.17 -9.27
CA ASN A 322 -0.05 -9.30 -10.72
C ASN A 322 -1.06 -10.29 -11.31
N SER A 323 -1.32 -11.40 -10.59
CA SER A 323 -2.35 -12.36 -11.01
C SER A 323 -3.75 -11.75 -10.91
N ALA A 324 -4.03 -11.00 -9.85
CA ALA A 324 -5.31 -10.34 -9.65
C ALA A 324 -5.58 -9.28 -10.73
N VAL A 325 -4.64 -8.33 -10.98
CA VAL A 325 -4.84 -7.28 -11.96
C VAL A 325 -5.09 -7.87 -13.35
N LYS A 326 -4.28 -8.85 -13.75
CA LYS A 326 -4.43 -9.50 -15.05
C LYS A 326 -5.78 -10.19 -15.18
N LEU A 327 -6.15 -11.02 -14.20
CA LEU A 327 -7.41 -11.78 -14.22
C LEU A 327 -8.62 -10.83 -14.26
N TYR A 328 -8.64 -9.81 -13.42
CA TYR A 328 -9.80 -8.94 -13.26
C TYR A 328 -9.99 -7.99 -14.43
N THR A 329 -8.90 -7.42 -14.97
CA THR A 329 -9.00 -6.46 -16.07
C THR A 329 -9.17 -7.13 -17.43
N GLU A 330 -8.51 -8.28 -17.67
CA GLU A 330 -8.59 -8.94 -18.98
C GLU A 330 -9.81 -9.85 -19.14
N GLN A 331 -10.36 -10.41 -18.03
CA GLN A 331 -11.38 -11.46 -18.13
C GLN A 331 -12.68 -11.15 -17.38
N HIS A 332 -12.66 -10.22 -16.40
CA HIS A 332 -13.80 -9.94 -15.53
C HIS A 332 -14.26 -8.48 -15.58
N GLY A 333 -13.88 -7.74 -16.63
CA GLY A 333 -14.43 -6.41 -16.96
C GLY A 333 -14.00 -5.27 -16.02
N LEU A 334 -13.10 -5.49 -15.06
CA LEU A 334 -12.65 -4.42 -14.18
C LEU A 334 -11.92 -3.33 -14.98
N PRO A 335 -12.34 -2.05 -14.91
CA PRO A 335 -11.58 -0.96 -15.49
C PRO A 335 -10.17 -0.87 -14.87
N ALA A 336 -9.14 -0.71 -15.69
CA ALA A 336 -7.76 -0.68 -15.21
C ALA A 336 -7.49 0.46 -14.19
N ASP A 337 -8.21 1.57 -14.32
CA ASP A 337 -8.16 2.71 -13.41
C ASP A 337 -8.98 2.52 -12.11
N ALA A 338 -9.74 1.42 -12.00
CA ALA A 338 -10.45 1.00 -10.79
C ALA A 338 -9.69 -0.07 -9.98
N PHE A 339 -8.46 -0.43 -10.38
CA PHE A 339 -7.57 -1.33 -9.64
C PHE A 339 -6.48 -0.53 -8.95
N TYR A 340 -6.52 -0.49 -7.63
CA TYR A 340 -5.55 0.18 -6.78
C TYR A 340 -4.72 -0.86 -6.05
N SER A 341 -3.40 -0.73 -6.07
CA SER A 341 -2.55 -1.75 -5.44
C SER A 341 -1.31 -1.20 -4.76
N ASP A 342 -0.89 -1.92 -3.71
CA ASP A 342 0.43 -1.77 -3.08
C ASP A 342 1.11 -3.15 -3.02
N SER A 343 2.17 -3.30 -3.78
CA SER A 343 2.88 -4.58 -3.95
C SER A 343 4.15 -4.57 -3.11
N PHE A 344 4.26 -5.53 -2.18
CA PHE A 344 5.38 -5.64 -1.25
C PHE A 344 6.57 -6.33 -1.92
N THR A 345 7.37 -5.54 -2.64
CA THR A 345 8.58 -6.03 -3.30
C THR A 345 9.74 -6.18 -2.31
N SER A 346 10.54 -7.22 -2.51
CA SER A 346 11.79 -7.47 -1.80
C SER A 346 13.01 -7.24 -2.71
N GLU A 347 14.22 -7.34 -2.17
CA GLU A 347 15.45 -7.31 -2.99
C GLU A 347 15.49 -8.43 -4.04
N ALA A 348 14.80 -9.55 -3.80
CA ALA A 348 14.71 -10.66 -4.74
C ALA A 348 13.76 -10.39 -5.92
N ASP A 349 12.94 -9.34 -5.84
CA ASP A 349 11.98 -8.95 -6.88
C ASP A 349 12.54 -7.87 -7.83
N LYS A 350 13.76 -7.37 -7.55
CA LYS A 350 14.44 -6.30 -8.30
C LYS A 350 15.21 -6.79 -9.52
#